data_de4ac577978c339a98d521ad96a55f32
#
_entry.id   de4ac577978c339a98d521ad96a55f32
#
_cell.length_a   1.000
_cell.length_b   1.000
_cell.length_c   1.000
_cell.angle_alpha   90.00
_cell.angle_beta   90.00
_cell.angle_gamma   90.00
#
_symmetry.space_group_name_H-M   'P 1'
#
loop_
_entity.id
_entity.type
_entity.pdbx_description
1 polymer ?
#
loop_
_entity_poly.entity_id
_entity_poly.type
_entity_poly.pdbx_seq_one_letter_code
_entity_poly.pdbx_strand_id
1 'polypeptide(L)'
;MSQTSPLRYPDTSSQKVMTTRAWWLVILNFLIPGSVQALAGNKRLGKIGLGATLTLVIFAVLVLLVGLLWPTAVFFIFTWGPTLFVGQIALFFYAILWLVLTLDTLRLIRIVKTGPRARWWVASVTVVMMVLVSGGAAYAASLTGSLNSALGKIFVAGPSVPPVDGQYNFLLLGGDAGEDRDGLRTDTAQVVSINAETGQATIIGMPRDLQNVPFNEDSPMYPLYPGGYSQETGEYCTRWACLNTVYVAGELNHPDLYPDAAANGSSPGIEAMRDAAEAITGLDIQYYVLIDMQGLQNLIDSLGGVTITVEERIAIAEPGTPEDQVPEWIEIGEQHMDGYHAMMYMRSRWSGTGDYDRMKRQQQVQEALLRQMNPANVLAKFQEIAAAGTQVVKTDIPQSMLGYFVDLGLKTKELPVTHIELTPYYEPFPVDTEYPDYPGIRTYIDSVIHPPTPTATPTP
;
A
#
# COMPACT_ATOMS: atom_id res chain seq x y z
N MET A 1 -63.05 15.42 -17.35
CA MET A 1 -61.91 15.64 -18.27
C MET A 1 -60.70 14.91 -17.70
N SER A 2 -60.39 13.74 -18.20
CA SER A 2 -59.15 13.01 -17.76
C SER A 2 -57.96 13.79 -18.26
N GLN A 3 -57.11 14.29 -17.37
CA GLN A 3 -55.83 14.90 -17.71
C GLN A 3 -54.96 13.83 -18.35
N THR A 4 -54.91 13.79 -19.69
CA THR A 4 -54.02 12.94 -20.43
C THR A 4 -52.62 13.46 -20.23
N SER A 5 -51.81 12.75 -19.44
CA SER A 5 -50.38 13.06 -19.29
C SER A 5 -49.71 12.97 -20.66
N PRO A 6 -49.22 14.10 -21.24
CA PRO A 6 -48.62 14.10 -22.59
C PRO A 6 -47.36 13.25 -22.71
N LEU A 7 -46.75 12.88 -21.60
CA LEU A 7 -45.60 11.95 -21.58
C LEU A 7 -46.05 10.49 -21.80
N ARG A 8 -47.17 10.04 -21.22
CA ARG A 8 -47.64 8.65 -21.30
C ARG A 8 -48.49 8.39 -22.53
N TYR A 9 -49.34 9.36 -22.90
CA TYR A 9 -50.24 9.29 -24.03
C TYR A 9 -50.06 10.52 -24.96
N PRO A 10 -48.93 10.57 -25.74
CA PRO A 10 -48.62 11.69 -26.59
C PRO A 10 -49.52 11.71 -27.84
N ASP A 11 -49.79 12.89 -28.36
CA ASP A 11 -50.32 13.04 -29.72
C ASP A 11 -49.25 12.60 -30.74
N THR A 12 -49.43 11.40 -31.29
CA THR A 12 -48.47 10.80 -32.24
C THR A 12 -48.58 11.36 -33.63
N SER A 13 -49.56 12.23 -33.95
CA SER A 13 -49.70 12.92 -35.24
C SER A 13 -48.79 14.13 -35.31
N SER A 14 -48.44 14.76 -34.20
CA SER A 14 -47.63 15.97 -34.14
C SER A 14 -46.13 15.64 -34.00
N GLN A 15 -45.32 15.83 -35.03
CA GLN A 15 -43.85 15.63 -34.98
C GLN A 15 -43.19 16.56 -33.95
N LYS A 16 -43.71 17.77 -33.73
CA LYS A 16 -43.18 18.72 -32.74
C LYS A 16 -43.35 18.19 -31.33
N VAL A 17 -44.55 17.69 -30.99
CA VAL A 17 -44.84 17.08 -29.68
C VAL A 17 -43.95 15.86 -29.47
N MET A 18 -43.83 14.98 -30.46
CA MET A 18 -43.01 13.77 -30.36
C MET A 18 -41.52 14.09 -30.20
N THR A 19 -40.99 15.11 -30.88
CA THR A 19 -39.61 15.54 -30.75
C THR A 19 -39.32 16.14 -29.37
N THR A 20 -40.16 17.03 -28.88
CA THR A 20 -40.00 17.61 -27.52
C THR A 20 -40.09 16.52 -26.43
N ARG A 21 -41.05 15.59 -26.56
CA ARG A 21 -41.17 14.45 -25.67
C ARG A 21 -39.92 13.56 -25.70
N ALA A 22 -39.34 13.30 -26.89
CA ALA A 22 -38.14 12.50 -27.01
C ALA A 22 -36.97 13.08 -26.20
N TRP A 23 -36.74 14.37 -26.32
CA TRP A 23 -35.70 15.08 -25.55
C TRP A 23 -35.95 15.00 -24.04
N TRP A 24 -37.19 15.22 -23.59
CA TRP A 24 -37.53 15.10 -22.19
C TRP A 24 -37.30 13.66 -21.64
N LEU A 25 -37.64 12.64 -22.43
CA LEU A 25 -37.39 11.25 -22.01
C LEU A 25 -35.89 10.94 -21.94
N VAL A 26 -35.04 11.45 -22.85
CA VAL A 26 -33.59 11.29 -22.77
C VAL A 26 -33.01 11.99 -21.55
N ILE A 27 -33.39 13.25 -21.33
CA ILE A 27 -32.94 14.05 -20.18
C ILE A 27 -33.33 13.38 -18.85
N LEU A 28 -34.58 12.97 -18.72
CA LEU A 28 -35.09 12.30 -17.52
C LEU A 28 -34.40 10.95 -17.28
N ASN A 29 -34.13 10.17 -18.34
CA ASN A 29 -33.40 8.91 -18.22
C ASN A 29 -31.97 9.14 -17.74
N PHE A 30 -31.33 10.22 -18.17
CA PHE A 30 -29.99 10.57 -17.76
C PHE A 30 -29.92 11.10 -16.32
N LEU A 31 -30.79 12.07 -15.96
CA LEU A 31 -30.77 12.71 -14.64
C LEU A 31 -31.31 11.80 -13.53
N ILE A 32 -32.40 11.07 -13.82
CA ILE A 32 -33.11 10.24 -12.85
C ILE A 32 -33.48 8.90 -13.49
N PRO A 33 -32.56 7.95 -13.57
CA PRO A 33 -32.79 6.64 -14.18
C PRO A 33 -33.98 5.90 -13.54
N GLY A 34 -34.84 5.36 -14.40
CA GLY A 34 -36.10 4.76 -13.97
C GLY A 34 -37.31 5.68 -13.99
N SER A 35 -37.11 7.00 -13.99
CA SER A 35 -38.22 7.98 -14.05
C SER A 35 -39.04 7.89 -15.33
N VAL A 36 -38.39 7.69 -16.46
CA VAL A 36 -39.02 7.50 -17.79
C VAL A 36 -39.96 6.30 -17.78
N GLN A 37 -39.50 5.16 -17.26
CA GLN A 37 -40.28 3.94 -17.16
C GLN A 37 -41.48 4.11 -16.21
N ALA A 38 -41.29 4.82 -15.11
CA ALA A 38 -42.36 5.11 -14.17
C ALA A 38 -43.46 6.01 -14.79
N LEU A 39 -43.04 7.04 -15.55
CA LEU A 39 -43.95 8.05 -16.13
C LEU A 39 -44.60 7.58 -17.43
N ALA A 40 -43.81 6.97 -18.35
CA ALA A 40 -44.25 6.69 -19.72
C ALA A 40 -44.22 5.22 -20.12
N GLY A 41 -43.68 4.31 -19.29
CA GLY A 41 -43.45 2.92 -19.59
C GLY A 41 -43.92 1.93 -18.54
N ASN A 42 -43.08 0.90 -18.30
CA ASN A 42 -43.33 -0.15 -17.33
C ASN A 42 -43.07 0.33 -15.89
N LYS A 43 -44.12 0.45 -15.09
CA LYS A 43 -44.04 0.91 -13.69
C LYS A 43 -43.15 0.01 -12.81
N ARG A 44 -43.07 -1.33 -13.05
CA ARG A 44 -42.19 -2.20 -12.26
C ARG A 44 -40.74 -1.91 -12.54
N LEU A 45 -40.37 -1.82 -13.82
CA LEU A 45 -39.02 -1.44 -14.23
C LEU A 45 -38.65 -0.04 -13.72
N GLY A 46 -39.59 0.93 -13.78
CA GLY A 46 -39.41 2.25 -13.24
C GLY A 46 -39.16 2.26 -11.72
N LYS A 47 -39.90 1.44 -10.94
CA LYS A 47 -39.64 1.33 -9.49
C LYS A 47 -38.25 0.76 -9.18
N ILE A 48 -37.81 -0.26 -9.92
CA ILE A 48 -36.46 -0.83 -9.76
C ILE A 48 -35.40 0.23 -10.10
N GLY A 49 -35.55 0.92 -11.25
CA GLY A 49 -34.60 1.96 -11.66
C GLY A 49 -34.53 3.13 -10.66
N LEU A 50 -35.68 3.65 -10.23
CA LEU A 50 -35.73 4.72 -9.22
C LEU A 50 -35.18 4.28 -7.87
N GLY A 51 -35.50 3.06 -7.41
CA GLY A 51 -34.97 2.49 -6.18
C GLY A 51 -33.44 2.39 -6.22
N ALA A 52 -32.90 1.80 -7.31
CA ALA A 52 -31.46 1.68 -7.48
C ALA A 52 -30.76 3.06 -7.55
N THR A 53 -31.34 4.02 -8.26
CA THR A 53 -30.81 5.41 -8.34
C THR A 53 -30.82 6.09 -6.97
N LEU A 54 -31.91 5.96 -6.22
CA LEU A 54 -32.01 6.54 -4.88
C LEU A 54 -30.98 5.91 -3.93
N THR A 55 -30.85 4.58 -3.96
CA THR A 55 -29.84 3.86 -3.15
C THR A 55 -28.43 4.34 -3.49
N LEU A 56 -28.10 4.49 -4.79
CA LEU A 56 -26.79 4.99 -5.19
C LEU A 56 -26.52 6.42 -4.71
N VAL A 57 -27.51 7.32 -4.86
CA VAL A 57 -27.39 8.71 -4.39
C VAL A 57 -27.22 8.77 -2.88
N ILE A 58 -28.02 8.02 -2.11
CA ILE A 58 -27.88 7.95 -0.65
C ILE A 58 -26.50 7.41 -0.28
N PHE A 59 -26.05 6.35 -0.92
CA PHE A 59 -24.72 5.79 -0.68
C PHE A 59 -23.62 6.82 -0.98
N ALA A 60 -23.67 7.49 -2.14
CA ALA A 60 -22.70 8.52 -2.50
C ALA A 60 -22.67 9.68 -1.50
N VAL A 61 -23.83 10.15 -1.03
CA VAL A 61 -23.93 11.19 -0.02
C VAL A 61 -23.36 10.71 1.32
N LEU A 62 -23.64 9.47 1.72
CA LEU A 62 -23.09 8.91 2.96
C LEU A 62 -21.57 8.78 2.88
N VAL A 63 -21.02 8.27 1.77
CA VAL A 63 -19.56 8.18 1.57
C VAL A 63 -18.92 9.57 1.60
N LEU A 64 -19.55 10.57 0.97
CA LEU A 64 -19.07 11.95 1.01
C LEU A 64 -19.07 12.52 2.44
N LEU A 65 -20.16 12.33 3.18
CA LEU A 65 -20.28 12.82 4.56
C LEU A 65 -19.26 12.12 5.48
N VAL A 66 -19.14 10.79 5.36
CA VAL A 66 -18.14 10.03 6.11
C VAL A 66 -16.73 10.46 5.71
N GLY A 67 -16.46 10.72 4.43
CA GLY A 67 -15.16 11.19 3.96
C GLY A 67 -14.78 12.58 4.48
N LEU A 68 -15.77 13.46 4.68
CA LEU A 68 -15.56 14.78 5.27
C LEU A 68 -15.35 14.74 6.78
N LEU A 69 -16.07 13.84 7.48
CA LEU A 69 -16.04 13.76 8.94
C LEU A 69 -14.99 12.75 9.46
N TRP A 70 -14.71 11.71 8.69
CA TRP A 70 -13.85 10.61 9.09
C TRP A 70 -13.17 9.96 7.87
N PRO A 71 -12.14 10.61 7.29
CA PRO A 71 -11.48 10.16 6.06
C PRO A 71 -10.94 8.72 6.13
N THR A 72 -10.44 8.31 7.30
CA THR A 72 -9.88 6.97 7.52
C THR A 72 -10.92 5.86 7.43
N ALA A 73 -12.17 6.12 7.84
CA ALA A 73 -13.27 5.15 7.69
C ALA A 73 -13.59 4.87 6.22
N VAL A 74 -13.49 5.88 5.35
CA VAL A 74 -13.63 5.70 3.89
C VAL A 74 -12.51 4.81 3.37
N PHE A 75 -11.28 5.05 3.81
CA PHE A 75 -10.15 4.24 3.40
C PHE A 75 -10.34 2.76 3.80
N PHE A 76 -10.78 2.51 5.03
CA PHE A 76 -11.11 1.15 5.49
C PHE A 76 -12.19 0.48 4.63
N ILE A 77 -13.28 1.19 4.30
CA ILE A 77 -14.36 0.67 3.46
C ILE A 77 -13.84 0.29 2.05
N PHE A 78 -12.97 1.13 1.46
CA PHE A 78 -12.45 0.93 0.11
C PHE A 78 -11.21 0.02 0.02
N THR A 79 -10.66 -0.44 1.12
CA THR A 79 -9.55 -1.41 1.16
C THR A 79 -9.98 -2.79 1.65
N TRP A 80 -11.15 -2.92 2.28
CA TRP A 80 -11.64 -4.19 2.77
C TRP A 80 -12.21 -5.05 1.65
N GLY A 81 -11.66 -6.27 1.46
CA GLY A 81 -12.00 -7.16 0.35
C GLY A 81 -13.50 -7.43 0.16
N PRO A 82 -14.28 -7.75 1.20
CA PRO A 82 -15.72 -7.97 1.07
C PRO A 82 -16.50 -6.75 0.55
N THR A 83 -16.14 -5.52 0.97
CA THR A 83 -16.79 -4.29 0.46
C THR A 83 -16.45 -4.02 -0.99
N LEU A 84 -15.20 -4.26 -1.39
CA LEU A 84 -14.78 -4.15 -2.79
C LEU A 84 -15.54 -5.15 -3.66
N PHE A 85 -15.69 -6.40 -3.22
CA PHE A 85 -16.43 -7.43 -3.95
C PHE A 85 -17.91 -7.06 -4.10
N VAL A 86 -18.57 -6.64 -3.02
CA VAL A 86 -19.96 -6.17 -3.07
C VAL A 86 -20.10 -4.93 -3.96
N GLY A 87 -19.16 -3.99 -3.85
CA GLY A 87 -19.12 -2.79 -4.70
C GLY A 87 -18.98 -3.14 -6.18
N GLN A 88 -18.12 -4.09 -6.53
CA GLN A 88 -17.96 -4.58 -7.90
C GLN A 88 -19.25 -5.16 -8.45
N ILE A 89 -19.94 -6.03 -7.70
CA ILE A 89 -21.22 -6.61 -8.09
C ILE A 89 -22.26 -5.51 -8.27
N ALA A 90 -22.34 -4.56 -7.35
CA ALA A 90 -23.29 -3.45 -7.42
C ALA A 90 -23.05 -2.57 -8.67
N LEU A 91 -21.82 -2.30 -9.01
CA LEU A 91 -21.45 -1.51 -10.21
C LEU A 91 -21.82 -2.27 -11.50
N PHE A 92 -21.56 -3.58 -11.59
CA PHE A 92 -22.00 -4.40 -12.74
C PHE A 92 -23.51 -4.44 -12.85
N PHE A 93 -24.20 -4.65 -11.73
CA PHE A 93 -25.67 -4.61 -11.70
C PHE A 93 -26.18 -3.25 -12.22
N TYR A 94 -25.57 -2.15 -11.77
CA TYR A 94 -25.96 -0.81 -12.17
C TYR A 94 -25.67 -0.55 -13.66
N ALA A 95 -24.54 -1.02 -14.17
CA ALA A 95 -24.22 -0.94 -15.60
C ALA A 95 -25.26 -1.66 -16.47
N ILE A 96 -25.66 -2.87 -16.10
CA ILE A 96 -26.70 -3.65 -16.80
C ILE A 96 -28.05 -2.98 -16.66
N LEU A 97 -28.42 -2.55 -15.46
CA LEU A 97 -29.71 -1.90 -15.22
C LEU A 97 -29.82 -0.63 -16.07
N TRP A 98 -28.78 0.20 -16.10
CA TRP A 98 -28.76 1.41 -16.92
C TRP A 98 -28.87 1.11 -18.40
N LEU A 99 -28.17 0.10 -18.88
CA LEU A 99 -28.30 -0.36 -20.27
C LEU A 99 -29.75 -0.73 -20.60
N VAL A 100 -30.41 -1.53 -19.76
CA VAL A 100 -31.81 -1.95 -19.92
C VAL A 100 -32.75 -0.73 -19.90
N LEU A 101 -32.59 0.19 -18.96
CA LEU A 101 -33.42 1.41 -18.85
C LEU A 101 -33.26 2.30 -20.09
N THR A 102 -32.04 2.44 -20.61
CA THR A 102 -31.79 3.25 -21.79
C THR A 102 -32.35 2.61 -23.06
N LEU A 103 -32.20 1.29 -23.23
CA LEU A 103 -32.82 0.58 -24.34
C LEU A 103 -34.36 0.67 -24.30
N ASP A 104 -34.98 0.54 -23.12
CA ASP A 104 -36.42 0.71 -22.98
C ASP A 104 -36.85 2.18 -23.25
N THR A 105 -36.04 3.15 -22.85
CA THR A 105 -36.24 4.56 -23.19
C THR A 105 -36.20 4.80 -24.68
N LEU A 106 -35.26 4.21 -25.43
CA LEU A 106 -35.21 4.27 -26.89
C LEU A 106 -36.49 3.71 -27.51
N ARG A 107 -37.00 2.59 -27.00
CA ARG A 107 -38.30 2.01 -27.41
C ARG A 107 -39.47 2.98 -27.17
N LEU A 108 -39.51 3.62 -26.00
CA LEU A 108 -40.57 4.56 -25.60
C LEU A 108 -40.56 5.85 -26.41
N ILE A 109 -39.39 6.34 -26.86
CA ILE A 109 -39.22 7.54 -27.69
C ILE A 109 -39.96 7.42 -29.02
N ARG A 110 -40.06 6.21 -29.61
CA ARG A 110 -40.63 6.00 -30.96
C ARG A 110 -39.95 6.86 -32.00
N ILE A 111 -38.64 6.71 -32.17
CA ILE A 111 -37.74 7.56 -32.99
C ILE A 111 -38.28 7.88 -34.40
N VAL A 112 -38.98 6.92 -35.03
CA VAL A 112 -39.57 7.09 -36.38
C VAL A 112 -40.61 8.21 -36.41
N LYS A 113 -41.26 8.54 -35.29
CA LYS A 113 -42.27 9.61 -35.21
C LYS A 113 -41.72 10.98 -34.82
N THR A 114 -40.41 11.09 -34.64
CA THR A 114 -39.73 12.36 -34.37
C THR A 114 -39.33 13.06 -35.69
N GLY A 115 -39.03 14.35 -35.62
CA GLY A 115 -38.61 15.11 -36.81
C GLY A 115 -37.35 14.54 -37.49
N PRO A 116 -37.19 14.66 -38.83
CA PRO A 116 -36.14 13.98 -39.58
C PRO A 116 -34.71 14.28 -39.13
N ARG A 117 -34.42 15.50 -38.72
CA ARG A 117 -33.12 15.89 -38.16
C ARG A 117 -32.99 15.49 -36.71
N ALA A 118 -34.04 15.65 -35.91
CA ALA A 118 -34.04 15.37 -34.49
C ALA A 118 -33.85 13.87 -34.19
N ARG A 119 -34.33 12.96 -35.04
CA ARG A 119 -34.20 11.51 -34.86
C ARG A 119 -32.76 11.05 -34.71
N TRP A 120 -31.87 11.58 -35.55
CA TRP A 120 -30.46 11.25 -35.53
C TRP A 120 -29.77 11.79 -34.26
N TRP A 121 -30.05 13.06 -33.90
CA TRP A 121 -29.48 13.66 -32.69
C TRP A 121 -29.96 12.98 -31.42
N VAL A 122 -31.24 12.69 -31.30
CA VAL A 122 -31.80 11.99 -30.15
C VAL A 122 -31.21 10.58 -30.01
N ALA A 123 -31.12 9.85 -31.15
CA ALA A 123 -30.51 8.51 -31.13
C ALA A 123 -29.04 8.56 -30.76
N SER A 124 -28.24 9.44 -31.42
CA SER A 124 -26.81 9.56 -31.15
C SER A 124 -26.53 9.96 -29.71
N VAL A 125 -27.21 10.98 -29.20
CA VAL A 125 -27.04 11.42 -27.79
C VAL A 125 -27.40 10.29 -26.81
N THR A 126 -28.48 9.56 -27.08
CA THR A 126 -28.90 8.46 -26.18
C THR A 126 -27.86 7.32 -26.21
N VAL A 127 -27.31 6.98 -27.38
CA VAL A 127 -26.28 5.94 -27.51
C VAL A 127 -24.99 6.38 -26.84
N VAL A 128 -24.54 7.62 -27.07
CA VAL A 128 -23.35 8.17 -26.40
C VAL A 128 -23.50 8.14 -24.89
N MET A 129 -24.63 8.61 -24.35
CA MET A 129 -24.91 8.58 -22.91
C MET A 129 -24.98 7.14 -22.37
N MET A 130 -25.54 6.20 -23.13
CA MET A 130 -25.57 4.80 -22.77
C MET A 130 -24.15 4.23 -22.65
N VAL A 131 -23.28 4.50 -23.62
CA VAL A 131 -21.88 4.05 -23.60
C VAL A 131 -21.12 4.69 -22.45
N LEU A 132 -21.26 6.00 -22.23
CA LEU A 132 -20.56 6.71 -21.16
C LEU A 132 -20.97 6.20 -19.77
N VAL A 133 -22.25 6.01 -19.52
CA VAL A 133 -22.71 5.66 -18.16
C VAL A 133 -22.61 4.16 -17.90
N SER A 134 -23.14 3.31 -18.79
CA SER A 134 -23.04 1.86 -18.62
C SER A 134 -21.59 1.37 -18.79
N GLY A 135 -20.86 1.92 -19.76
CA GLY A 135 -19.44 1.64 -19.95
C GLY A 135 -18.59 2.14 -18.80
N GLY A 136 -18.84 3.36 -18.32
CA GLY A 136 -18.17 3.92 -17.15
C GLY A 136 -18.40 3.11 -15.87
N ALA A 137 -19.63 2.67 -15.62
CA ALA A 137 -19.94 1.80 -14.49
C ALA A 137 -19.29 0.41 -14.61
N ALA A 138 -19.27 -0.17 -15.81
CA ALA A 138 -18.60 -1.45 -16.05
C ALA A 138 -17.07 -1.32 -15.92
N TYR A 139 -16.49 -0.23 -16.38
CA TYR A 139 -15.08 0.08 -16.20
C TYR A 139 -14.74 0.26 -14.71
N ALA A 140 -15.53 1.02 -13.96
CA ALA A 140 -15.35 1.16 -12.50
C ALA A 140 -15.45 -0.19 -11.78
N ALA A 141 -16.36 -1.07 -12.20
CA ALA A 141 -16.45 -2.44 -11.66
C ALA A 141 -15.19 -3.26 -11.95
N SER A 142 -14.63 -3.15 -13.15
CA SER A 142 -13.38 -3.79 -13.54
C SER A 142 -12.19 -3.27 -12.70
N LEU A 143 -12.11 -1.96 -12.50
CA LEU A 143 -11.10 -1.33 -11.64
C LEU A 143 -11.20 -1.85 -10.21
N THR A 144 -12.40 -1.90 -9.64
CA THR A 144 -12.63 -2.41 -8.27
C THR A 144 -12.22 -3.88 -8.14
N GLY A 145 -12.50 -4.69 -9.16
CA GLY A 145 -12.06 -6.09 -9.18
C GLY A 145 -10.55 -6.25 -9.27
N SER A 146 -9.88 -5.44 -10.10
CA SER A 146 -8.42 -5.40 -10.21
C SER A 146 -7.77 -4.98 -8.91
N LEU A 147 -8.32 -3.95 -8.25
CA LEU A 147 -7.89 -3.48 -6.93
C LEU A 147 -7.99 -4.59 -5.88
N ASN A 148 -9.14 -5.23 -5.77
CA ASN A 148 -9.35 -6.32 -4.82
C ASN A 148 -8.39 -7.50 -5.07
N SER A 149 -8.16 -7.86 -6.33
CA SER A 149 -7.21 -8.90 -6.71
C SER A 149 -5.76 -8.52 -6.36
N ALA A 150 -5.38 -7.27 -6.58
CA ALA A 150 -4.04 -6.77 -6.27
C ALA A 150 -3.79 -6.76 -4.75
N LEU A 151 -4.75 -6.24 -3.98
CA LEU A 151 -4.68 -6.27 -2.51
C LEU A 151 -4.59 -7.71 -1.97
N GLY A 152 -5.38 -8.63 -2.49
CA GLY A 152 -5.33 -10.04 -2.08
C GLY A 152 -4.07 -10.80 -2.50
N LYS A 153 -3.23 -10.23 -3.39
CA LYS A 153 -1.93 -10.80 -3.74
C LYS A 153 -0.80 -10.28 -2.86
N ILE A 154 -0.92 -9.06 -2.35
CA ILE A 154 0.08 -8.40 -1.49
C ILE A 154 -0.18 -8.75 -0.03
N PHE A 155 -1.43 -8.65 0.41
CA PHE A 155 -1.85 -8.80 1.81
C PHE A 155 -2.52 -10.17 2.03
N VAL A 156 -2.29 -10.75 3.19
CA VAL A 156 -2.88 -12.06 3.52
C VAL A 156 -4.32 -11.96 4.00
N ALA A 157 -5.05 -13.06 3.87
CA ALA A 157 -6.33 -13.24 4.52
C ALA A 157 -6.09 -13.95 5.86
N GLY A 158 -6.14 -13.20 6.95
CA GLY A 158 -5.87 -13.76 8.29
C GLY A 158 -6.48 -12.91 9.42
N PRO A 159 -6.46 -13.42 10.66
CA PRO A 159 -6.82 -12.65 11.83
C PRO A 159 -5.78 -11.54 12.07
N SER A 160 -6.22 -10.44 12.67
CA SER A 160 -5.31 -9.40 13.14
C SER A 160 -4.58 -9.85 14.41
N VAL A 161 -3.29 -9.56 14.50
CA VAL A 161 -2.52 -9.71 15.73
C VAL A 161 -2.61 -8.39 16.51
N PRO A 162 -2.93 -8.40 17.80
CA PRO A 162 -2.96 -7.18 18.62
C PRO A 162 -1.55 -6.61 18.83
N PRO A 163 -1.42 -5.33 19.20
CA PRO A 163 -0.13 -4.77 19.59
C PRO A 163 0.37 -5.43 20.90
N VAL A 164 1.67 -5.59 21.03
CA VAL A 164 2.32 -6.09 22.25
C VAL A 164 2.94 -4.88 22.95
N ASP A 165 2.72 -4.77 24.27
CA ASP A 165 3.16 -3.64 25.09
C ASP A 165 2.82 -2.25 24.48
N GLY A 166 1.66 -2.18 23.81
CA GLY A 166 1.19 -0.97 23.13
C GLY A 166 1.90 -0.65 21.82
N GLN A 167 2.76 -1.54 21.32
CA GLN A 167 3.54 -1.36 20.08
C GLN A 167 3.13 -2.34 19.00
N TYR A 168 3.11 -1.88 17.76
CA TYR A 168 3.17 -2.72 16.57
C TYR A 168 4.60 -2.71 16.05
N ASN A 169 5.20 -3.89 16.00
CA ASN A 169 6.57 -4.07 15.53
C ASN A 169 6.56 -4.75 14.16
N PHE A 170 7.23 -4.15 13.20
CA PHE A 170 7.33 -4.62 11.82
C PHE A 170 8.79 -4.92 11.50
N LEU A 171 9.07 -6.11 10.98
CA LEU A 171 10.35 -6.42 10.39
C LEU A 171 10.37 -5.93 8.93
N LEU A 172 11.18 -4.92 8.64
CA LEU A 172 11.43 -4.46 7.28
C LEU A 172 12.67 -5.13 6.72
N LEU A 173 12.52 -5.84 5.62
CA LEU A 173 13.60 -6.49 4.90
C LEU A 173 13.73 -5.92 3.50
N GLY A 174 14.93 -5.46 3.16
CA GLY A 174 15.30 -5.09 1.80
C GLY A 174 16.13 -6.20 1.19
N GLY A 175 15.63 -6.83 0.13
CA GLY A 175 16.30 -7.93 -0.53
C GLY A 175 16.81 -7.57 -1.93
N ASP A 176 17.99 -8.05 -2.29
CA ASP A 176 18.50 -8.05 -3.67
C ASP A 176 18.34 -9.47 -4.24
N ALA A 177 17.30 -9.67 -5.05
CA ALA A 177 17.02 -10.91 -5.77
C ALA A 177 17.67 -10.87 -7.16
N GLY A 178 18.97 -10.61 -7.24
CA GLY A 178 19.70 -10.64 -8.52
C GLY A 178 19.61 -12.01 -9.19
N GLU A 179 19.42 -12.04 -10.52
CA GLU A 179 19.30 -13.27 -11.34
C GLU A 179 20.51 -14.22 -11.22
N ASP A 180 21.65 -13.71 -10.73
CA ASP A 180 22.93 -14.45 -10.63
C ASP A 180 23.24 -14.99 -9.23
N ARG A 181 22.27 -15.02 -8.30
CA ARG A 181 22.51 -15.41 -6.90
C ARG A 181 21.55 -16.48 -6.42
N ASP A 182 22.09 -17.52 -5.79
CA ASP A 182 21.31 -18.52 -5.07
C ASP A 182 20.78 -17.91 -3.75
N GLY A 183 19.51 -17.55 -3.74
CA GLY A 183 18.79 -17.02 -2.57
C GLY A 183 18.83 -15.49 -2.40
N LEU A 184 17.81 -14.98 -1.75
CA LEU A 184 17.68 -13.57 -1.38
C LEU A 184 18.66 -13.26 -0.24
N ARG A 185 19.50 -12.24 -0.37
CA ARG A 185 20.28 -11.68 0.74
C ARG A 185 19.61 -10.41 1.24
N THR A 186 19.37 -10.35 2.53
CA THR A 186 18.83 -9.16 3.17
C THR A 186 19.94 -8.15 3.39
N ASP A 187 20.11 -7.23 2.44
CA ASP A 187 21.08 -6.13 2.57
C ASP A 187 20.60 -5.00 3.49
N THR A 188 19.31 -5.00 3.81
CA THR A 188 18.69 -4.08 4.76
C THR A 188 17.79 -4.90 5.68
N ALA A 189 18.02 -4.79 6.99
CA ALA A 189 17.15 -5.34 8.02
C ALA A 189 16.91 -4.26 9.07
N GLN A 190 15.63 -3.98 9.34
CA GLN A 190 15.20 -2.97 10.31
C GLN A 190 13.98 -3.45 11.05
N VAL A 191 13.85 -3.07 12.32
CA VAL A 191 12.59 -3.19 13.06
C VAL A 191 11.98 -1.80 13.23
N VAL A 192 10.74 -1.66 12.80
CA VAL A 192 9.95 -0.44 13.00
C VAL A 192 8.94 -0.71 14.09
N SER A 193 9.10 -0.06 15.24
CA SER A 193 8.18 -0.10 16.37
C SER A 193 7.31 1.15 16.36
N ILE A 194 5.98 0.99 16.32
CA ILE A 194 5.03 2.10 16.27
C ILE A 194 4.05 1.98 17.43
N ASN A 195 3.98 3.02 18.23
CA ASN A 195 2.99 3.08 19.30
C ASN A 195 1.56 3.11 18.72
N ALA A 196 0.74 2.14 19.10
CA ALA A 196 -0.58 1.89 18.55
C ALA A 196 -1.58 3.04 18.78
N GLU A 197 -1.38 3.85 19.84
CA GLU A 197 -2.27 4.96 20.17
C GLU A 197 -1.78 6.28 19.58
N THR A 198 -0.49 6.60 19.79
CA THR A 198 0.08 7.91 19.45
C THR A 198 0.59 7.97 18.02
N GLY A 199 1.03 6.85 17.46
CA GLY A 199 1.74 6.79 16.18
C GLY A 199 3.23 7.15 16.30
N GLN A 200 3.79 7.33 17.51
CA GLN A 200 5.22 7.54 17.67
C GLN A 200 5.99 6.33 17.15
N ALA A 201 6.91 6.55 16.23
CA ALA A 201 7.70 5.49 15.62
C ALA A 201 9.16 5.54 16.04
N THR A 202 9.73 4.36 16.24
CA THR A 202 11.17 4.12 16.41
C THR A 202 11.63 3.13 15.35
N ILE A 203 12.63 3.49 14.57
CA ILE A 203 13.26 2.63 13.56
C ILE A 203 14.60 2.14 14.12
N ILE A 204 14.77 0.83 14.18
CA ILE A 204 15.98 0.17 14.68
C ILE A 204 16.68 -0.46 13.50
N GLY A 205 17.77 0.14 13.05
CA GLY A 205 18.61 -0.35 11.97
C GLY A 205 19.58 -1.42 12.46
N MET A 206 19.52 -2.59 11.84
CA MET A 206 20.40 -3.72 12.14
C MET A 206 21.42 -3.88 11.00
N PRO A 207 22.71 -3.61 11.25
CA PRO A 207 23.72 -3.81 10.25
C PRO A 207 23.78 -5.28 9.78
N ARG A 208 23.95 -5.44 8.49
CA ARG A 208 24.02 -6.78 7.87
C ARG A 208 25.17 -7.64 8.37
N ASP A 209 26.20 -7.01 8.92
CA ASP A 209 27.45 -7.61 9.41
C ASP A 209 27.45 -7.89 10.94
N LEU A 210 26.30 -7.77 11.61
CA LEU A 210 26.15 -8.22 12.99
C LEU A 210 26.49 -9.70 13.10
N GLN A 211 27.41 -10.02 14.01
CA GLN A 211 27.88 -11.37 14.28
C GLN A 211 27.22 -11.99 15.54
N ASN A 212 27.37 -13.29 15.70
CA ASN A 212 26.84 -14.05 16.84
C ASN A 212 25.37 -13.77 17.09
N VAL A 213 24.57 -13.65 16.02
CA VAL A 213 23.17 -13.33 16.06
C VAL A 213 22.43 -14.31 16.98
N PRO A 214 21.79 -13.82 18.05
CA PRO A 214 21.11 -14.70 19.00
C PRO A 214 19.79 -15.21 18.42
N PHE A 215 19.30 -16.32 19.02
CA PHE A 215 17.94 -16.80 18.88
C PHE A 215 17.35 -16.99 20.28
N ASN A 216 16.06 -16.72 20.43
CA ASN A 216 15.34 -17.00 21.68
C ASN A 216 15.17 -18.52 21.85
N GLU A 217 14.99 -18.98 23.10
CA GLU A 217 14.89 -20.43 23.42
C GLU A 217 13.70 -21.13 22.75
N ASP A 218 12.66 -20.41 22.39
CA ASP A 218 11.49 -20.88 21.67
C ASP A 218 11.66 -20.89 20.15
N SER A 219 12.71 -20.27 19.61
CA SER A 219 13.02 -20.32 18.19
C SER A 219 13.45 -21.72 17.75
N PRO A 220 12.93 -22.22 16.62
CA PRO A 220 13.43 -23.48 16.03
C PRO A 220 14.91 -23.46 15.65
N MET A 221 15.51 -22.28 15.49
CA MET A 221 16.94 -22.11 15.20
C MET A 221 17.82 -22.24 16.45
N TYR A 222 17.28 -22.02 17.66
CA TYR A 222 18.04 -22.04 18.91
C TYR A 222 18.79 -23.35 19.16
N PRO A 223 18.21 -24.55 18.99
CA PRO A 223 18.92 -25.81 19.20
C PRO A 223 20.14 -26.00 18.29
N LEU A 224 20.14 -25.35 17.11
CA LEU A 224 21.27 -25.39 16.17
C LEU A 224 22.36 -24.38 16.52
N TYR A 225 21.96 -23.24 17.08
CA TYR A 225 22.84 -22.09 17.35
C TYR A 225 22.65 -21.54 18.78
N PRO A 226 22.83 -22.37 19.82
CA PRO A 226 22.58 -21.94 21.22
C PRO A 226 23.53 -20.84 21.72
N GLY A 227 24.69 -20.69 21.08
CA GLY A 227 25.67 -19.62 21.34
C GLY A 227 25.59 -18.45 20.36
N GLY A 228 24.54 -18.40 19.53
CA GLY A 228 24.40 -17.44 18.44
C GLY A 228 24.83 -17.99 17.07
N TYR A 229 24.27 -17.40 16.02
CA TYR A 229 24.57 -17.78 14.64
C TYR A 229 25.97 -17.31 14.25
N SER A 230 26.94 -18.16 14.43
CA SER A 230 28.32 -17.97 13.99
C SER A 230 28.84 -19.26 13.37
N GLN A 231 29.53 -19.18 12.24
CA GLN A 231 30.40 -20.25 11.80
C GLN A 231 31.83 -19.85 12.09
N GLU A 232 32.60 -20.74 12.74
CA GLU A 232 34.04 -20.63 12.97
C GLU A 232 34.80 -20.66 11.63
N THR A 233 34.80 -19.57 10.88
CA THR A 233 35.53 -19.50 9.61
C THR A 233 36.72 -18.55 9.64
N GLY A 234 37.10 -17.99 10.79
CA GLY A 234 38.37 -17.28 10.95
C GLY A 234 38.63 -16.09 10.02
N GLU A 235 37.67 -15.73 9.18
CA GLU A 235 37.75 -14.59 8.26
C GLU A 235 36.44 -13.82 8.28
N TYR A 236 36.56 -12.47 8.25
CA TYR A 236 35.49 -11.47 8.20
C TYR A 236 34.12 -11.98 7.71
N CYS A 237 33.08 -11.51 8.36
CA CYS A 237 31.66 -11.72 8.10
C CYS A 237 31.19 -11.62 6.62
N THR A 238 32.08 -11.38 5.71
CA THR A 238 31.77 -11.25 4.28
C THR A 238 31.32 -12.55 3.61
N ARG A 239 31.36 -13.70 4.29
CA ARG A 239 31.04 -14.98 3.65
C ARG A 239 30.02 -15.87 4.34
N TRP A 240 29.95 -16.08 5.67
CA TRP A 240 29.25 -17.28 6.16
C TRP A 240 28.40 -17.18 7.44
N ALA A 241 28.47 -16.13 8.24
CA ALA A 241 27.79 -16.15 9.56
C ALA A 241 27.43 -14.79 10.15
N CYS A 242 26.75 -13.97 9.37
CA CYS A 242 26.24 -12.70 9.84
C CYS A 242 24.73 -12.60 9.61
N LEU A 243 24.13 -11.56 10.14
CA LEU A 243 22.70 -11.30 10.03
C LEU A 243 22.18 -11.45 8.59
N ASN A 244 22.93 -10.94 7.58
CA ASN A 244 22.51 -11.03 6.18
C ASN A 244 22.44 -12.45 5.60
N THR A 245 22.98 -13.46 6.29
CA THR A 245 22.95 -14.86 5.85
C THR A 245 21.94 -15.71 6.64
N VAL A 246 21.31 -15.15 7.67
CA VAL A 246 20.26 -15.83 8.45
C VAL A 246 19.06 -16.18 7.57
N TYR A 247 18.68 -15.28 6.66
CA TYR A 247 17.63 -15.57 5.68
C TYR A 247 17.94 -16.83 4.87
N VAL A 248 19.14 -16.92 4.32
CA VAL A 248 19.59 -18.08 3.52
C VAL A 248 19.65 -19.33 4.39
N ALA A 249 20.08 -19.22 5.64
CA ALA A 249 20.09 -20.34 6.59
C ALA A 249 18.68 -20.92 6.82
N GLY A 250 17.66 -20.06 7.02
CA GLY A 250 16.28 -20.51 7.14
C GLY A 250 15.69 -21.02 5.83
N GLU A 251 15.88 -20.29 4.73
CA GLU A 251 15.22 -20.58 3.44
C GLU A 251 15.77 -21.80 2.73
N LEU A 252 17.11 -21.97 2.70
CA LEU A 252 17.78 -23.00 1.91
C LEU A 252 18.36 -24.14 2.75
N ASN A 253 18.89 -23.84 3.95
CA ASN A 253 19.59 -24.86 4.73
C ASN A 253 18.64 -25.60 5.69
N HIS A 254 17.66 -24.90 6.26
CA HIS A 254 16.77 -25.43 7.28
C HIS A 254 15.30 -25.08 7.06
N PRO A 255 14.74 -25.25 5.84
CA PRO A 255 13.34 -24.88 5.56
C PRO A 255 12.33 -25.73 6.36
N ASP A 256 12.71 -26.90 6.79
CA ASP A 256 11.93 -27.84 7.58
C ASP A 256 11.66 -27.37 9.02
N LEU A 257 12.41 -26.38 9.50
CA LEU A 257 12.18 -25.77 10.84
C LEU A 257 10.93 -24.90 10.88
N TYR A 258 10.47 -24.41 9.72
CA TYR A 258 9.32 -23.51 9.60
C TYR A 258 8.25 -24.05 8.64
N PRO A 259 7.65 -25.24 8.91
CA PRO A 259 6.75 -25.90 7.98
C PRO A 259 5.48 -25.13 7.68
N ASP A 260 5.02 -24.27 8.59
CA ASP A 260 3.80 -23.51 8.49
C ASP A 260 4.00 -22.10 7.90
N ALA A 261 5.23 -21.70 7.59
CA ALA A 261 5.56 -20.36 7.12
C ALA A 261 4.72 -19.95 5.89
N ALA A 262 4.64 -20.80 4.87
CA ALA A 262 3.88 -20.53 3.66
C ALA A 262 2.36 -20.40 3.91
N ALA A 263 1.81 -21.19 4.84
CA ALA A 263 0.39 -21.12 5.23
C ALA A 263 0.07 -19.79 5.94
N ASN A 264 1.05 -19.22 6.63
CA ASN A 264 0.96 -17.94 7.34
C ASN A 264 1.34 -16.73 6.45
N GLY A 265 1.56 -16.94 5.15
CA GLY A 265 1.91 -15.86 4.22
C GLY A 265 3.36 -15.40 4.32
N SER A 266 4.26 -16.26 4.82
CA SER A 266 5.68 -16.01 5.04
C SER A 266 6.56 -17.03 4.30
N SER A 267 7.85 -17.08 4.60
CA SER A 267 8.76 -18.13 4.16
C SER A 267 9.75 -18.50 5.27
N PRO A 268 10.38 -19.68 5.21
CA PRO A 268 11.34 -20.11 6.24
C PRO A 268 12.44 -19.09 6.51
N GLY A 269 12.97 -18.44 5.47
CA GLY A 269 14.01 -17.42 5.60
C GLY A 269 13.51 -16.15 6.31
N ILE A 270 12.25 -15.76 6.06
CA ILE A 270 11.62 -14.61 6.73
C ILE A 270 11.41 -14.92 8.22
N GLU A 271 10.91 -16.12 8.54
CA GLU A 271 10.70 -16.52 9.93
C GLU A 271 12.01 -16.59 10.71
N ALA A 272 13.08 -17.15 10.10
CA ALA A 272 14.41 -17.15 10.71
C ALA A 272 14.94 -15.73 10.97
N MET A 273 14.68 -14.78 10.04
CA MET A 273 15.03 -13.37 10.24
C MET A 273 14.17 -12.69 11.30
N ARG A 274 12.89 -13.09 11.45
CA ARG A 274 12.01 -12.60 12.51
C ARG A 274 12.52 -13.04 13.87
N ASP A 275 12.80 -14.33 14.05
CA ASP A 275 13.37 -14.88 15.28
C ASP A 275 14.69 -14.19 15.67
N ALA A 276 15.56 -13.97 14.67
CA ALA A 276 16.82 -13.25 14.89
C ALA A 276 16.57 -11.79 15.31
N ALA A 277 15.67 -11.08 14.65
CA ALA A 277 15.36 -9.68 14.96
C ALA A 277 14.70 -9.54 16.35
N GLU A 278 13.82 -10.46 16.73
CA GLU A 278 13.23 -10.53 18.07
C GLU A 278 14.30 -10.75 19.13
N ALA A 279 15.21 -11.69 18.90
CA ALA A 279 16.29 -11.97 19.83
C ALA A 279 17.32 -10.83 19.91
N ILE A 280 17.57 -10.09 18.83
CA ILE A 280 18.46 -8.90 18.83
C ILE A 280 17.81 -7.76 19.62
N THR A 281 16.54 -7.45 19.29
CA THR A 281 15.87 -6.22 19.77
C THR A 281 15.14 -6.40 21.10
N GLY A 282 14.74 -7.62 21.43
CA GLY A 282 13.86 -7.93 22.57
C GLY A 282 12.40 -7.56 22.33
N LEU A 283 12.00 -7.29 21.09
CA LEU A 283 10.65 -6.91 20.70
C LEU A 283 9.93 -8.08 20.02
N ASP A 284 8.69 -8.35 20.38
CA ASP A 284 7.83 -9.28 19.65
C ASP A 284 7.43 -8.66 18.31
N ILE A 285 7.66 -9.34 17.19
CA ILE A 285 7.41 -8.82 15.83
C ILE A 285 6.13 -9.43 15.28
N GLN A 286 5.09 -8.60 15.13
CA GLN A 286 3.78 -9.03 14.65
C GLN A 286 3.71 -9.23 13.14
N TYR A 287 4.44 -8.39 12.38
CA TYR A 287 4.35 -8.38 10.93
C TYR A 287 5.71 -8.17 10.28
N TYR A 288 5.82 -8.61 9.02
CA TYR A 288 6.98 -8.27 8.20
C TYR A 288 6.57 -7.55 6.91
N VAL A 289 7.51 -6.84 6.33
CA VAL A 289 7.46 -6.29 4.98
C VAL A 289 8.79 -6.57 4.31
N LEU A 290 8.77 -7.39 3.28
CA LEU A 290 9.93 -7.64 2.41
C LEU A 290 9.74 -6.86 1.12
N ILE A 291 10.69 -6.00 0.80
CA ILE A 291 10.69 -5.16 -0.41
C ILE A 291 11.90 -5.54 -1.24
N ASP A 292 11.65 -5.94 -2.49
CA ASP A 292 12.68 -6.09 -3.51
C ASP A 292 13.14 -4.70 -3.98
N MET A 293 14.43 -4.58 -4.31
CA MET A 293 15.02 -3.33 -4.79
C MET A 293 14.37 -2.78 -6.06
N GLN A 294 14.09 -3.64 -7.05
CA GLN A 294 13.44 -3.21 -8.29
C GLN A 294 12.05 -2.65 -8.02
N GLY A 295 11.36 -3.19 -7.07
CA GLY A 295 10.07 -2.72 -6.74
C GLY A 295 10.02 -1.50 -5.88
N LEU A 296 11.00 -1.29 -5.04
CA LEU A 296 11.14 0.01 -4.37
C LEU A 296 11.36 1.11 -5.41
N GLN A 297 12.19 0.85 -6.44
CA GLN A 297 12.35 1.74 -7.57
C GLN A 297 11.01 2.03 -8.24
N ASN A 298 10.26 1.00 -8.63
CA ASN A 298 8.95 1.14 -9.28
C ASN A 298 7.93 1.84 -8.38
N LEU A 299 7.98 1.61 -7.06
CA LEU A 299 7.13 2.30 -6.09
C LEU A 299 7.44 3.80 -6.05
N ILE A 300 8.70 4.18 -5.98
CA ILE A 300 9.15 5.57 -5.99
C ILE A 300 8.69 6.26 -7.29
N ASP A 301 8.89 5.63 -8.44
CA ASP A 301 8.44 6.14 -9.74
C ASP A 301 6.92 6.32 -9.79
N SER A 302 6.16 5.35 -9.30
CA SER A 302 4.69 5.41 -9.22
C SER A 302 4.20 6.56 -8.34
N LEU A 303 4.93 6.86 -7.27
CA LEU A 303 4.65 8.01 -6.39
C LEU A 303 5.03 9.35 -7.02
N GLY A 304 5.82 9.35 -8.07
CA GLY A 304 6.28 10.52 -8.80
C GLY A 304 7.65 11.02 -8.34
N GLY A 305 8.47 10.12 -7.82
CA GLY A 305 9.79 10.43 -7.30
C GLY A 305 9.82 10.79 -5.82
N VAL A 306 11.01 11.06 -5.30
CA VAL A 306 11.24 11.46 -3.91
C VAL A 306 12.18 12.65 -3.86
N THR A 307 11.92 13.62 -2.97
CA THR A 307 12.76 14.80 -2.78
C THR A 307 13.58 14.66 -1.50
N ILE A 308 14.91 14.76 -1.60
CA ILE A 308 15.86 14.53 -0.53
C ILE A 308 16.89 15.67 -0.52
N THR A 309 17.27 16.09 0.67
CA THR A 309 18.42 17.00 0.84
C THR A 309 19.70 16.18 0.94
N VAL A 310 20.50 16.21 -0.10
CA VAL A 310 21.79 15.50 -0.20
C VAL A 310 22.85 16.29 0.53
N GLU A 311 23.50 15.68 1.52
CA GLU A 311 24.52 16.33 2.35
C GLU A 311 25.92 16.27 1.75
N GLU A 312 26.21 15.22 0.98
CA GLU A 312 27.48 15.01 0.29
C GLU A 312 27.26 14.53 -1.13
N ARG A 313 28.16 14.86 -2.03
CA ARG A 313 28.12 14.42 -3.43
C ARG A 313 28.30 12.93 -3.54
N ILE A 314 27.38 12.24 -4.24
CA ILE A 314 27.38 10.78 -4.36
C ILE A 314 27.61 10.36 -5.81
N ALA A 315 28.60 9.52 -6.02
CA ALA A 315 28.85 8.93 -7.34
C ALA A 315 27.87 7.84 -7.70
N ILE A 316 27.35 7.87 -8.93
CA ILE A 316 26.64 6.76 -9.56
C ILE A 316 27.65 5.99 -10.40
N ALA A 317 28.40 5.13 -9.74
CA ALA A 317 29.47 4.33 -10.34
C ALA A 317 29.77 3.09 -9.49
N GLU A 318 30.48 2.12 -10.08
CA GLU A 318 31.00 0.99 -9.33
C GLU A 318 32.02 1.44 -8.27
N PRO A 319 32.06 0.77 -7.10
CA PRO A 319 33.04 1.09 -6.06
C PRO A 319 34.48 1.04 -6.58
N GLY A 320 35.25 2.10 -6.29
CA GLY A 320 36.64 2.24 -6.73
C GLY A 320 36.81 2.86 -8.11
N THR A 321 35.74 3.29 -8.78
CA THR A 321 35.83 4.09 -10.01
C THR A 321 36.59 5.40 -9.72
N PRO A 322 37.63 5.77 -10.48
CA PRO A 322 38.29 7.07 -10.34
C PRO A 322 37.30 8.24 -10.52
N GLU A 323 37.47 9.31 -9.77
CA GLU A 323 36.52 10.45 -9.76
C GLU A 323 36.33 11.07 -11.14
N ASP A 324 37.39 11.13 -11.95
CA ASP A 324 37.38 11.64 -13.33
C ASP A 324 36.65 10.70 -14.34
N GLN A 325 36.34 9.47 -13.93
CA GLN A 325 35.64 8.46 -14.73
C GLN A 325 34.21 8.19 -14.26
N VAL A 326 33.76 8.86 -13.21
CA VAL A 326 32.38 8.74 -12.71
C VAL A 326 31.41 9.33 -13.74
N PRO A 327 30.50 8.51 -14.30
CA PRO A 327 29.63 8.96 -15.39
C PRO A 327 28.56 9.94 -14.93
N GLU A 328 28.13 9.86 -13.69
CA GLU A 328 27.05 10.67 -13.16
C GLU A 328 27.19 10.88 -11.65
N TRP A 329 26.73 12.04 -11.18
CA TRP A 329 26.77 12.44 -9.78
C TRP A 329 25.42 12.91 -9.28
N ILE A 330 25.09 12.52 -8.07
CA ILE A 330 24.01 13.15 -7.29
C ILE A 330 24.67 14.30 -6.52
N GLU A 331 24.30 15.53 -6.85
CA GLU A 331 24.92 16.72 -6.32
C GLU A 331 24.37 17.10 -4.93
N ILE A 332 25.11 17.91 -4.18
CA ILE A 332 24.73 18.44 -2.86
C ILE A 332 23.51 19.35 -3.01
N GLY A 333 22.62 19.34 -2.02
CA GLY A 333 21.44 20.17 -1.93
C GLY A 333 20.15 19.40 -2.12
N GLU A 334 19.04 20.12 -2.35
CA GLU A 334 17.74 19.51 -2.58
C GLU A 334 17.70 18.87 -3.97
N GLN A 335 17.48 17.57 -4.01
CA GLN A 335 17.41 16.75 -5.22
C GLN A 335 16.07 16.05 -5.31
N HIS A 336 15.39 16.17 -6.44
CA HIS A 336 14.23 15.35 -6.76
C HIS A 336 14.68 14.15 -7.58
N MET A 337 14.55 12.97 -7.01
CA MET A 337 15.06 11.71 -7.57
C MET A 337 13.90 10.84 -8.06
N ASP A 338 14.03 10.28 -9.25
CA ASP A 338 13.23 9.14 -9.67
C ASP A 338 13.66 7.84 -8.94
N GLY A 339 13.00 6.73 -9.22
CA GLY A 339 13.29 5.47 -8.56
C GLY A 339 14.73 5.00 -8.80
N TYR A 340 15.27 5.21 -10.01
CA TYR A 340 16.65 4.82 -10.32
C TYR A 340 17.68 5.62 -9.48
N HIS A 341 17.58 6.94 -9.46
CA HIS A 341 18.50 7.79 -8.71
C HIS A 341 18.38 7.60 -7.20
N ALA A 342 17.16 7.43 -6.69
CA ALA A 342 16.95 7.10 -5.29
C ALA A 342 17.58 5.75 -4.91
N MET A 343 17.47 4.73 -5.80
CA MET A 343 18.13 3.44 -5.60
C MET A 343 19.64 3.56 -5.62
N MET A 344 20.22 4.32 -6.56
CA MET A 344 21.66 4.56 -6.61
C MET A 344 22.15 5.30 -5.36
N TYR A 345 21.39 6.30 -4.88
CA TYR A 345 21.65 7.00 -3.63
C TYR A 345 21.70 6.06 -2.42
N MET A 346 20.70 5.17 -2.27
CA MET A 346 20.64 4.20 -1.18
C MET A 346 21.69 3.11 -1.24
N ARG A 347 22.20 2.77 -2.44
CA ARG A 347 23.17 1.68 -2.63
C ARG A 347 24.61 2.14 -2.60
N SER A 348 24.88 3.41 -2.86
CA SER A 348 26.24 3.92 -2.99
C SER A 348 27.07 3.66 -1.74
N ARG A 349 28.31 3.23 -1.96
CA ARG A 349 29.37 3.04 -0.94
C ARG A 349 30.55 3.96 -1.21
N TRP A 350 30.28 5.06 -1.88
CA TRP A 350 31.31 6.02 -2.27
C TRP A 350 31.89 6.79 -1.09
N SER A 351 31.12 6.99 -0.03
CA SER A 351 31.53 7.70 1.18
C SER A 351 32.45 6.90 2.10
N GLY A 352 33.16 7.58 2.99
CA GLY A 352 34.29 7.05 3.76
C GLY A 352 33.96 5.93 4.75
N THR A 353 32.73 5.84 5.30
CA THR A 353 32.31 4.78 6.23
C THR A 353 31.51 3.65 5.56
N GLY A 354 31.35 3.68 4.24
CA GLY A 354 30.85 2.59 3.44
C GLY A 354 29.40 2.16 3.77
N ASP A 355 29.24 1.03 4.46
CA ASP A 355 27.92 0.44 4.74
C ASP A 355 27.08 1.28 5.72
N TYR A 356 27.70 1.98 6.67
CA TYR A 356 26.98 2.82 7.64
C TYR A 356 26.40 4.08 7.02
N ASP A 357 27.16 4.75 6.12
CA ASP A 357 26.62 5.87 5.35
C ASP A 357 25.48 5.43 4.42
N ARG A 358 25.55 4.19 3.91
CA ARG A 358 24.45 3.59 3.15
C ARG A 358 23.20 3.47 4.00
N MET A 359 23.30 3.01 5.24
CA MET A 359 22.15 2.92 6.17
C MET A 359 21.53 4.29 6.42
N LYS A 360 22.33 5.32 6.65
CA LYS A 360 21.86 6.72 6.80
C LYS A 360 21.09 7.19 5.56
N ARG A 361 21.60 6.92 4.36
CA ARG A 361 20.91 7.29 3.11
C ARG A 361 19.60 6.51 2.92
N GLN A 362 19.55 5.24 3.30
CA GLN A 362 18.32 4.46 3.30
C GLN A 362 17.24 5.09 4.21
N GLN A 363 17.61 5.52 5.40
CA GLN A 363 16.73 6.25 6.31
C GLN A 363 16.22 7.56 5.70
N GLN A 364 17.10 8.36 5.10
CA GLN A 364 16.70 9.61 4.45
C GLN A 364 15.66 9.39 3.36
N VAL A 365 15.80 8.33 2.54
CA VAL A 365 14.80 7.96 1.53
C VAL A 365 13.50 7.51 2.18
N GLN A 366 13.56 6.67 3.22
CA GLN A 366 12.36 6.19 3.94
C GLN A 366 11.58 7.33 4.58
N GLU A 367 12.27 8.25 5.27
CA GLU A 367 11.63 9.44 5.84
C GLU A 367 11.04 10.36 4.78
N ALA A 368 11.76 10.58 3.68
CA ALA A 368 11.26 11.40 2.59
C ALA A 368 10.02 10.78 1.94
N LEU A 369 10.00 9.47 1.73
CA LEU A 369 8.81 8.74 1.26
C LEU A 369 7.64 8.91 2.25
N LEU A 370 7.86 8.68 3.54
CA LEU A 370 6.83 8.83 4.56
C LEU A 370 6.24 10.26 4.58
N ARG A 371 7.11 11.27 4.53
CA ARG A 371 6.68 12.69 4.53
C ARG A 371 5.91 13.07 3.27
N GLN A 372 6.29 12.53 2.10
CA GLN A 372 5.68 12.86 0.81
C GLN A 372 4.45 12.01 0.48
N MET A 373 4.27 10.88 1.14
CA MET A 373 3.07 10.06 0.98
C MET A 373 1.82 10.84 1.37
N ASN A 374 0.90 10.94 0.41
CA ASN A 374 -0.43 11.51 0.60
C ASN A 374 -1.47 10.44 0.28
N PRO A 375 -2.40 10.12 1.19
CA PRO A 375 -3.42 9.10 0.97
C PRO A 375 -4.24 9.30 -0.31
N ALA A 376 -4.54 10.55 -0.67
CA ALA A 376 -5.25 10.85 -1.90
C ALA A 376 -4.43 10.51 -3.15
N ASN A 377 -3.11 10.77 -3.14
CA ASN A 377 -2.21 10.41 -4.23
C ASN A 377 -2.00 8.90 -4.33
N VAL A 378 -1.84 8.23 -3.19
CA VAL A 378 -1.75 6.77 -3.12
C VAL A 378 -3.02 6.14 -3.70
N LEU A 379 -4.20 6.64 -3.33
CA LEU A 379 -5.47 6.14 -3.86
C LEU A 379 -5.62 6.41 -5.38
N ALA A 380 -5.23 7.61 -5.84
CA ALA A 380 -5.31 7.97 -7.26
C ALA A 380 -4.36 7.14 -8.14
N LYS A 381 -3.17 6.81 -7.63
CA LYS A 381 -2.13 6.02 -8.32
C LYS A 381 -2.15 4.54 -7.89
N PHE A 382 -3.16 4.13 -7.14
CA PHE A 382 -3.18 2.81 -6.50
C PHE A 382 -2.98 1.65 -7.48
N GLN A 383 -3.51 1.74 -8.70
CA GLN A 383 -3.32 0.68 -9.70
C GLN A 383 -1.87 0.53 -10.14
N GLU A 384 -1.16 1.64 -10.31
CA GLU A 384 0.26 1.66 -10.66
C GLU A 384 1.09 1.10 -9.50
N ILE A 385 0.81 1.56 -8.28
CA ILE A 385 1.46 1.10 -7.05
C ILE A 385 1.18 -0.40 -6.81
N ALA A 386 -0.07 -0.85 -6.97
CA ALA A 386 -0.43 -2.24 -6.81
C ALA A 386 0.17 -3.14 -7.89
N ALA A 387 0.26 -2.66 -9.13
CA ALA A 387 0.92 -3.39 -10.21
C ALA A 387 2.44 -3.52 -9.96
N ALA A 388 3.08 -2.46 -9.47
CA ALA A 388 4.47 -2.48 -9.03
C ALA A 388 4.66 -3.40 -7.81
N GLY A 389 3.77 -3.31 -6.81
CA GLY A 389 3.89 -4.04 -5.55
C GLY A 389 3.63 -5.53 -5.62
N THR A 390 2.80 -6.04 -6.55
CA THR A 390 2.49 -7.48 -6.62
C THR A 390 3.68 -8.37 -6.96
N GLN A 391 4.72 -7.82 -7.54
CA GLN A 391 5.96 -8.56 -7.87
C GLN A 391 7.07 -8.35 -6.83
N VAL A 392 6.88 -7.45 -5.87
CA VAL A 392 7.96 -6.72 -5.21
C VAL A 392 7.81 -6.62 -3.71
N VAL A 393 6.58 -6.60 -3.20
CA VAL A 393 6.30 -6.52 -1.76
C VAL A 393 5.65 -7.82 -1.33
N LYS A 394 6.27 -8.49 -0.34
CA LYS A 394 5.66 -9.60 0.39
C LYS A 394 5.44 -9.17 1.82
N THR A 395 4.30 -9.52 2.39
CA THR A 395 3.95 -9.21 3.77
C THR A 395 2.92 -10.20 4.32
N ASP A 396 2.91 -10.41 5.62
CA ASP A 396 1.89 -11.16 6.34
C ASP A 396 0.84 -10.24 6.98
N ILE A 397 0.87 -8.94 6.67
CA ILE A 397 -0.16 -8.00 7.13
C ILE A 397 -1.52 -8.42 6.59
N PRO A 398 -2.54 -8.61 7.45
CA PRO A 398 -3.90 -8.89 6.99
C PRO A 398 -4.51 -7.71 6.24
N GLN A 399 -5.18 -7.97 5.12
CA GLN A 399 -5.90 -6.92 4.37
C GLN A 399 -6.88 -6.13 5.24
N SER A 400 -7.46 -6.75 6.26
CA SER A 400 -8.37 -6.11 7.22
C SER A 400 -7.69 -5.04 8.08
N MET A 401 -6.37 -5.11 8.27
CA MET A 401 -5.59 -4.14 9.07
C MET A 401 -5.10 -2.94 8.26
N LEU A 402 -5.22 -2.99 6.92
CA LEU A 402 -4.66 -1.96 6.05
C LEU A 402 -5.18 -0.56 6.38
N GLY A 403 -6.50 -0.42 6.59
CA GLY A 403 -7.08 0.88 6.98
C GLY A 403 -6.56 1.40 8.31
N TYR A 404 -6.37 0.53 9.29
CA TYR A 404 -5.80 0.88 10.59
C TYR A 404 -4.34 1.33 10.46
N PHE A 405 -3.50 0.58 9.72
CA PHE A 405 -2.10 0.95 9.56
C PHE A 405 -1.90 2.19 8.68
N VAL A 406 -2.81 2.48 7.76
CA VAL A 406 -2.82 3.78 7.05
C VAL A 406 -3.10 4.93 8.02
N ASP A 407 -4.09 4.79 8.92
CA ASP A 407 -4.37 5.80 9.94
C ASP A 407 -3.18 5.99 10.89
N LEU A 408 -2.59 4.88 11.33
CA LEU A 408 -1.40 4.91 12.19
C LEU A 408 -0.21 5.59 11.49
N GLY A 409 0.04 5.27 10.21
CA GLY A 409 1.09 5.92 9.41
C GLY A 409 0.86 7.41 9.21
N LEU A 410 -0.40 7.86 9.11
CA LEU A 410 -0.73 9.29 9.07
C LEU A 410 -0.41 9.99 10.38
N LYS A 411 -0.66 9.36 11.53
CA LYS A 411 -0.25 9.89 12.83
C LYS A 411 1.28 9.95 12.93
N THR A 412 1.96 8.87 12.54
CA THR A 412 3.43 8.80 12.51
C THR A 412 4.05 9.93 11.69
N LYS A 413 3.47 10.25 10.54
CA LYS A 413 3.96 11.31 9.64
C LYS A 413 4.04 12.69 10.31
N GLU A 414 3.17 12.97 11.27
CA GLU A 414 3.11 14.25 11.99
C GLU A 414 4.07 14.32 13.17
N LEU A 415 4.75 13.21 13.50
CA LEU A 415 5.66 13.09 14.64
C LEU A 415 7.10 12.91 14.18
N PRO A 416 8.09 13.34 14.98
CA PRO A 416 9.47 12.99 14.71
C PRO A 416 9.69 11.49 14.88
N VAL A 417 10.37 10.86 13.92
CA VAL A 417 10.76 9.45 13.99
C VAL A 417 12.08 9.35 14.78
N THR A 418 12.11 8.43 15.74
CA THR A 418 13.34 8.11 16.47
C THR A 418 14.12 7.04 15.71
N HIS A 419 15.43 7.21 15.58
CA HIS A 419 16.32 6.25 14.93
C HIS A 419 17.31 5.69 15.93
N ILE A 420 17.45 4.36 15.92
CA ILE A 420 18.49 3.61 16.65
C ILE A 420 19.28 2.84 15.61
N GLU A 421 20.60 3.03 15.58
CA GLU A 421 21.47 2.29 14.66
C GLU A 421 22.42 1.41 15.47
N LEU A 422 22.36 0.11 15.27
CA LEU A 422 23.22 -0.85 15.96
C LEU A 422 24.63 -0.86 15.34
N THR A 423 25.30 0.31 15.32
CA THR A 423 26.60 0.52 14.68
C THR A 423 27.62 1.10 15.63
N PRO A 424 28.93 0.94 15.37
CA PRO A 424 29.99 1.55 16.19
C PRO A 424 29.97 3.07 16.22
N TYR A 425 29.26 3.70 15.28
CA TYR A 425 29.21 5.16 15.12
C TYR A 425 27.93 5.78 15.66
N TYR A 426 27.04 4.96 16.24
CA TYR A 426 25.79 5.48 16.79
C TYR A 426 26.00 6.01 18.20
N GLU A 427 25.96 7.32 18.35
CA GLU A 427 25.84 7.97 19.63
C GLU A 427 24.35 8.08 20.02
N PRO A 428 23.85 7.73 21.19
CA PRO A 428 24.59 7.55 22.46
C PRO A 428 24.91 6.09 22.82
N PHE A 429 24.65 5.10 21.95
CA PHE A 429 24.88 3.69 22.26
C PHE A 429 25.65 2.99 21.12
N PRO A 430 26.99 3.16 21.04
CA PRO A 430 27.80 2.50 20.02
C PRO A 430 27.82 0.98 20.21
N VAL A 431 27.62 0.24 19.12
CA VAL A 431 27.56 -1.23 19.09
C VAL A 431 28.74 -1.78 18.29
N ASP A 432 29.55 -2.63 18.94
CA ASP A 432 30.55 -3.44 18.23
C ASP A 432 29.84 -4.53 17.42
N THR A 433 29.98 -4.53 16.09
CA THR A 433 29.29 -5.48 15.23
C THR A 433 29.94 -6.87 15.21
N GLU A 434 31.19 -6.98 15.67
CA GLU A 434 31.89 -8.27 15.79
C GLU A 434 31.58 -8.96 17.13
N TYR A 435 31.46 -8.16 18.22
CA TYR A 435 31.18 -8.63 19.56
C TYR A 435 30.01 -7.87 20.20
N PRO A 436 28.78 -7.98 19.67
CA PRO A 436 27.64 -7.20 20.15
C PRO A 436 27.23 -7.59 21.58
N ASP A 437 26.98 -6.57 22.42
CA ASP A 437 26.32 -6.76 23.72
C ASP A 437 24.79 -6.79 23.53
N TYR A 438 24.26 -7.93 23.11
CA TYR A 438 22.81 -8.06 22.89
C TYR A 438 21.95 -7.78 24.13
N PRO A 439 22.29 -8.18 25.36
CA PRO A 439 21.55 -7.76 26.56
C PRO A 439 21.53 -6.25 26.74
N GLY A 440 22.66 -5.55 26.52
CA GLY A 440 22.76 -4.11 26.57
C GLY A 440 21.92 -3.43 25.47
N ILE A 441 21.95 -3.95 24.24
CA ILE A 441 21.14 -3.49 23.12
C ILE A 441 19.64 -3.53 23.46
N ARG A 442 19.13 -4.67 23.97
CA ARG A 442 17.72 -4.82 24.35
C ARG A 442 17.32 -3.81 25.43
N THR A 443 18.16 -3.67 26.47
CA THR A 443 17.91 -2.71 27.55
C THR A 443 17.86 -1.27 27.04
N TYR A 444 18.75 -0.92 26.11
CA TYR A 444 18.76 0.40 25.50
C TYR A 444 17.50 0.65 24.65
N ILE A 445 17.14 -0.30 23.77
CA ILE A 445 15.93 -0.22 22.93
C ILE A 445 14.67 -0.07 23.80
N ASP A 446 14.52 -0.89 24.83
CA ASP A 446 13.39 -0.82 25.76
C ASP A 446 13.30 0.56 26.44
N SER A 447 14.42 1.11 26.89
CA SER A 447 14.47 2.46 27.49
C SER A 447 14.05 3.59 26.57
N VAL A 448 14.23 3.42 25.26
CA VAL A 448 13.82 4.42 24.23
C VAL A 448 12.35 4.26 23.89
N ILE A 449 11.86 3.03 23.74
CA ILE A 449 10.47 2.73 23.38
C ILE A 449 9.53 2.95 24.58
N HIS A 450 9.96 2.56 25.78
CA HIS A 450 9.22 2.69 27.03
C HIS A 450 9.95 3.62 28.01
N PRO A 451 10.06 4.94 27.72
CA PRO A 451 10.75 5.85 28.61
C PRO A 451 10.09 5.87 29.98
N PRO A 452 10.88 5.86 31.07
CA PRO A 452 10.33 5.89 32.41
C PRO A 452 9.44 7.11 32.60
N THR A 453 8.23 6.88 33.10
CA THR A 453 7.29 7.97 33.40
C THR A 453 7.98 8.96 34.34
N PRO A 454 8.01 10.28 34.04
CA PRO A 454 8.61 11.25 34.95
C PRO A 454 7.93 11.14 36.32
N THR A 455 8.68 10.74 37.31
CA THR A 455 8.17 10.72 38.70
C THR A 455 7.84 12.16 39.04
N ALA A 456 6.57 12.45 39.31
CA ALA A 456 6.12 13.77 39.72
C ALA A 456 6.93 14.16 40.95
N THR A 457 7.83 15.14 40.81
CA THR A 457 8.56 15.69 41.93
C THR A 457 7.54 16.25 42.91
N PRO A 458 7.46 15.77 44.12
CA PRO A 458 6.53 16.34 45.10
C PRO A 458 6.90 17.84 45.26
N THR A 459 5.93 18.69 44.90
CA THR A 459 6.04 20.14 45.07
C THR A 459 6.19 20.41 46.59
N PRO A 460 7.18 21.21 47.04
CA PRO A 460 7.44 21.45 48.46
C PRO A 460 6.30 22.19 49.19
#